data_61a96861d62f6aa2b0b8dfe696866098
#
_entry.id   61a96861d62f6aa2b0b8dfe696866098
#
_cell.length_a   1.000
_cell.length_b   1.000
_cell.length_c   1.000
_cell.angle_alpha   90.00
_cell.angle_beta   90.00
_cell.angle_gamma   90.00
#
_symmetry.space_group_name_H-M   'P 1'
#
loop_
_entity.id
_entity.type
_entity.pdbx_description
1 polymer ?
#
loop_
_entity_poly.entity_id
_entity_poly.type
_entity_poly.pdbx_seq_one_letter_code
_entity_poly.pdbx_strand_id
1 'polypeptide(L)'
;DAAVRQRLVDASSAWLWPPQAAPVPSERLHLTLHYLGELGELETASLRARLPGLPEPFVLEFGRAALWPQGIAVLEPLGVPPGLAALHAALGLALGELGVRTDIRPFRPHVTLARHAQATSLPPEGPCWAWPVNGYALVQSVSGPPLRYDVLQHLGR
;
A
#
# COMPACT_ATOMS: atom_id res chain seq x y z
N ASP A 1 -11.32 1.62 4.19
CA ASP A 1 -12.64 2.05 3.69
C ASP A 1 -13.19 1.02 2.71
N ALA A 2 -14.46 0.57 2.90
CA ALA A 2 -15.10 -0.47 2.09
C ALA A 2 -15.32 -0.02 0.63
N ALA A 3 -15.66 1.25 0.41
CA ALA A 3 -15.89 1.78 -0.94
C ALA A 3 -14.60 1.80 -1.76
N VAL A 4 -13.48 2.19 -1.16
CA VAL A 4 -12.16 2.15 -1.81
C VAL A 4 -11.76 0.72 -2.12
N ARG A 5 -11.98 -0.22 -1.19
CA ARG A 5 -11.69 -1.64 -1.40
C ARG A 5 -12.49 -2.19 -2.58
N GLN A 6 -13.78 -1.85 -2.67
CA GLN A 6 -14.61 -2.30 -3.80
C GLN A 6 -14.08 -1.77 -5.13
N ARG A 7 -13.69 -0.50 -5.21
CA ARG A 7 -13.08 0.07 -6.43
C ARG A 7 -11.78 -0.64 -6.83
N LEU A 8 -10.96 -1.04 -5.86
CA LEU A 8 -9.74 -1.82 -6.13
C LEU A 8 -10.07 -3.23 -6.64
N VAL A 9 -11.12 -3.87 -6.10
CA VAL A 9 -11.61 -5.17 -6.58
C VAL A 9 -12.14 -5.04 -8.00
N ASP A 10 -12.94 -4.02 -8.29
CA ASP A 10 -13.47 -3.77 -9.63
C ASP A 10 -12.33 -3.51 -10.63
N ALA A 11 -11.33 -2.71 -10.23
CA ALA A 11 -10.13 -2.48 -11.03
C ALA A 11 -9.37 -3.79 -11.30
N SER A 12 -9.21 -4.64 -10.29
CA SER A 12 -8.56 -5.95 -10.45
C SER A 12 -9.35 -6.88 -11.37
N SER A 13 -10.67 -6.82 -11.34
CA SER A 13 -11.55 -7.65 -12.16
C SER A 13 -11.54 -7.27 -13.65
N ALA A 14 -11.06 -6.08 -13.98
CA ALA A 14 -10.89 -5.63 -15.37
C ALA A 14 -9.66 -6.26 -16.06
N TRP A 15 -8.80 -6.96 -15.31
CA TRP A 15 -7.63 -7.62 -15.87
C TRP A 15 -7.94 -9.05 -16.28
N LEU A 16 -7.30 -9.50 -17.36
CA LEU A 16 -7.33 -10.89 -17.77
C LEU A 16 -6.13 -11.63 -17.15
N TRP A 17 -6.36 -12.23 -16.00
CA TRP A 17 -5.32 -12.93 -15.27
C TRP A 17 -4.94 -14.25 -15.94
N PRO A 18 -3.65 -14.50 -16.24
CA PRO A 18 -3.20 -15.81 -16.71
C PRO A 18 -3.32 -16.85 -15.59
N PRO A 19 -3.38 -18.15 -15.92
CA PRO A 19 -3.61 -19.22 -14.93
C PRO A 19 -2.63 -19.25 -13.76
N GLN A 20 -1.38 -18.81 -13.98
CA GLN A 20 -0.34 -18.77 -12.95
C GLN A 20 -0.41 -17.50 -12.09
N ALA A 21 -1.20 -16.49 -12.47
CA ALA A 21 -1.33 -15.29 -11.67
C ALA A 21 -1.96 -15.58 -10.31
N ALA A 22 -1.50 -14.87 -9.32
CA ALA A 22 -2.01 -14.91 -7.96
C ALA A 22 -2.59 -13.53 -7.58
N PRO A 23 -3.88 -13.28 -7.85
CA PRO A 23 -4.54 -12.05 -7.44
C PRO A 23 -4.48 -11.87 -5.92
N VAL A 24 -4.30 -10.62 -5.49
CA VAL A 24 -4.28 -10.29 -4.06
C VAL A 24 -5.73 -10.31 -3.53
N PRO A 25 -6.02 -11.08 -2.48
CA PRO A 25 -7.34 -11.07 -1.84
C PRO A 25 -7.75 -9.66 -1.42
N SER A 26 -9.04 -9.37 -1.50
CA SER A 26 -9.58 -8.02 -1.29
C SER A 26 -9.24 -7.42 0.05
N GLU A 27 -9.22 -8.23 1.11
CA GLU A 27 -8.87 -7.84 2.48
C GLU A 27 -7.39 -7.49 2.66
N ARG A 28 -6.55 -7.86 1.68
CA ARG A 28 -5.12 -7.62 1.67
C ARG A 28 -4.68 -6.53 0.71
N LEU A 29 -5.62 -5.93 -0.04
CA LEU A 29 -5.32 -4.79 -0.91
C LEU A 29 -4.96 -3.57 -0.05
N HIS A 30 -3.77 -3.01 -0.28
CA HIS A 30 -3.24 -1.88 0.48
C HIS A 30 -2.19 -1.11 -0.32
N LEU A 31 -1.92 0.12 0.09
CA LEU A 31 -0.77 0.91 -0.33
C LEU A 31 0.23 0.92 0.82
N THR A 32 1.44 0.46 0.56
CA THR A 32 2.52 0.46 1.56
C THR A 32 3.21 1.82 1.60
N LEU A 33 3.31 2.40 2.80
CA LEU A 33 4.12 3.60 3.04
C LEU A 33 5.59 3.21 3.30
N HIS A 34 5.84 2.39 4.32
CA HIS A 34 7.15 1.82 4.63
C HIS A 34 7.01 0.35 4.99
N TYR A 35 7.93 -0.47 4.49
CA TYR A 35 8.10 -1.84 4.95
C TYR A 35 9.15 -1.85 6.07
N LEU A 36 8.81 -2.40 7.22
CA LEU A 36 9.60 -2.28 8.44
C LEU A 36 10.44 -3.53 8.75
N GLY A 37 10.20 -4.62 8.01
CA GLY A 37 10.80 -5.91 8.34
C GLY A 37 10.24 -6.50 9.62
N GLU A 38 11.08 -7.25 10.33
CA GLU A 38 10.75 -7.84 11.62
C GLU A 38 11.16 -6.89 12.74
N LEU A 39 10.22 -6.56 13.62
CA LEU A 39 10.43 -5.74 14.81
C LEU A 39 10.10 -6.54 16.04
N GLY A 40 10.88 -6.38 17.10
CA GLY A 40 10.59 -6.90 18.41
C GLY A 40 9.42 -6.17 19.09
N GLU A 41 8.92 -6.73 20.20
CA GLU A 41 7.81 -6.13 20.94
C GLU A 41 8.12 -4.72 21.46
N LEU A 42 9.34 -4.51 22.01
CA LEU A 42 9.78 -3.20 22.52
C LEU A 42 9.93 -2.16 21.40
N GLU A 43 10.47 -2.57 20.26
CA GLU A 43 10.59 -1.71 19.09
C GLU A 43 9.21 -1.33 18.55
N THR A 44 8.31 -2.29 18.47
CA THR A 44 6.91 -2.08 18.06
C THR A 44 6.18 -1.12 19.02
N ALA A 45 6.35 -1.28 20.33
CA ALA A 45 5.77 -0.38 21.33
C ALA A 45 6.33 1.05 21.20
N SER A 46 7.65 1.16 21.04
CA SER A 46 8.33 2.46 20.83
C SER A 46 7.88 3.15 19.55
N LEU A 47 7.72 2.39 18.48
CA LEU A 47 7.21 2.90 17.20
C LEU A 47 5.78 3.43 17.34
N ARG A 48 4.87 2.64 17.95
CA ARG A 48 3.48 3.05 18.17
C ARG A 48 3.35 4.38 18.90
N ALA A 49 4.23 4.63 19.87
CA ALA A 49 4.24 5.88 20.64
C ALA A 49 4.74 7.09 19.85
N ARG A 50 5.46 6.89 18.73
CA ARG A 50 6.12 7.93 17.95
C ARG A 50 5.59 8.10 16.53
N LEU A 51 4.58 7.32 16.13
CA LEU A 51 3.99 7.47 14.80
C LEU A 51 3.41 8.88 14.65
N PRO A 52 3.77 9.62 13.58
CA PRO A 52 3.24 10.97 13.35
C PRO A 52 1.75 10.91 13.04
N GLY A 53 1.00 11.92 13.45
CA GLY A 53 -0.37 12.12 12.97
C GLY A 53 -0.41 12.34 11.47
N LEU A 54 -1.58 12.15 10.86
CA LEU A 54 -1.78 12.56 9.47
C LEU A 54 -1.69 14.10 9.40
N PRO A 55 -0.74 14.67 8.63
CA PRO A 55 -0.54 16.13 8.63
C PRO A 55 -1.79 16.85 8.11
N GLU A 56 -2.33 16.44 6.99
CA GLU A 56 -3.59 16.89 6.42
C GLU A 56 -4.19 15.78 5.54
N PRO A 57 -5.52 15.68 5.44
CA PRO A 57 -6.17 14.79 4.48
C PRO A 57 -5.73 15.15 3.05
N PHE A 58 -5.54 14.15 2.22
CA PHE A 58 -5.19 14.33 0.81
C PHE A 58 -5.96 13.33 -0.06
N VAL A 59 -5.94 13.56 -1.36
CA VAL A 59 -6.61 12.71 -2.34
C VAL A 59 -5.56 12.01 -3.19
N LEU A 60 -5.68 10.69 -3.34
CA LEU A 60 -4.96 9.91 -4.33
C LEU A 60 -5.84 9.75 -5.57
N GLU A 61 -5.35 10.17 -6.71
CA GLU A 61 -6.00 9.94 -7.99
C GLU A 61 -5.37 8.72 -8.65
N PHE A 62 -6.08 7.61 -8.68
CA PHE A 62 -5.66 6.40 -9.39
C PHE A 62 -6.05 6.49 -10.88
N GLY A 63 -5.20 5.95 -11.74
CA GLY A 63 -5.44 5.99 -13.18
C GLY A 63 -4.40 5.23 -14.00
N ARG A 64 -3.40 4.63 -13.37
CA ARG A 64 -2.33 3.96 -14.09
C ARG A 64 -2.23 2.48 -13.69
N ALA A 65 -2.65 1.60 -14.61
CA ALA A 65 -2.35 0.18 -14.52
C ALA A 65 -0.92 -0.07 -15.05
N ALA A 66 -0.12 -0.84 -14.33
CA ALA A 66 1.24 -1.17 -14.75
C ALA A 66 1.60 -2.62 -14.41
N LEU A 67 2.47 -3.19 -15.22
CA LEU A 67 3.09 -4.49 -14.96
C LEU A 67 4.57 -4.24 -14.65
N TRP A 68 4.95 -4.47 -13.42
CA TRP A 68 6.32 -4.33 -12.96
C TRP A 68 7.14 -5.60 -13.22
N PRO A 69 8.47 -5.53 -13.15
CA PRO A 69 9.32 -6.71 -13.24
C PRO A 69 8.84 -7.85 -12.33
N GLN A 70 9.14 -9.09 -12.71
CA GLN A 70 8.72 -10.32 -12.03
C GLN A 70 7.20 -10.58 -12.04
N GLY A 71 6.44 -9.88 -12.90
CA GLY A 71 5.00 -10.08 -13.05
C GLY A 71 4.18 -9.53 -11.89
N ILE A 72 4.59 -8.41 -11.31
CA ILE A 72 3.82 -7.72 -10.30
C ILE A 72 2.88 -6.74 -10.98
N ALA A 73 1.60 -7.07 -11.00
CA ALA A 73 0.55 -6.19 -11.53
C ALA A 73 0.14 -5.18 -10.45
N VAL A 74 0.21 -3.90 -10.79
CA VAL A 74 -0.05 -2.81 -9.85
C VAL A 74 -1.00 -1.77 -10.41
N LEU A 75 -1.68 -1.09 -9.49
CA LEU A 75 -2.39 0.14 -9.75
C LEU A 75 -1.63 1.29 -9.09
N GLU A 76 -1.24 2.29 -9.88
CA GLU A 76 -0.50 3.46 -9.42
C GLU A 76 -1.39 4.70 -9.44
N PRO A 77 -1.22 5.62 -8.47
CA PRO A 77 -1.80 6.95 -8.61
C PRO A 77 -1.14 7.72 -9.76
N LEU A 78 -1.84 8.70 -10.30
CA LEU A 78 -1.35 9.57 -11.38
C LEU A 78 -0.17 10.44 -10.94
N GLY A 79 -0.07 10.71 -9.65
CA GLY A 79 1.01 11.46 -9.03
C GLY A 79 1.12 11.21 -7.53
N VAL A 80 2.12 11.82 -6.91
CA VAL A 80 2.31 11.79 -5.45
C VAL A 80 1.86 13.13 -4.90
N PRO A 81 0.68 13.23 -4.26
CA PRO A 81 0.23 14.49 -3.68
C PRO A 81 1.16 14.94 -2.55
N PRO A 82 1.30 16.26 -2.30
CA PRO A 82 2.18 16.79 -1.25
C PRO A 82 1.91 16.19 0.13
N GLY A 83 0.65 15.95 0.49
CA GLY A 83 0.28 15.33 1.78
C GLY A 83 0.82 13.90 1.93
N LEU A 84 0.80 13.09 0.85
CA LEU A 84 1.38 11.75 0.86
C LEU A 84 2.91 11.80 0.96
N ALA A 85 3.54 12.72 0.23
CA ALA A 85 5.00 12.90 0.29
C ALA A 85 5.43 13.34 1.70
N ALA A 86 4.72 14.29 2.30
CA ALA A 86 4.98 14.76 3.66
C ALA A 86 4.79 13.64 4.71
N LEU A 87 3.73 12.85 4.61
CA LEU A 87 3.49 11.72 5.49
C LEU A 87 4.61 10.68 5.37
N HIS A 88 4.99 10.31 4.15
CA HIS A 88 6.07 9.35 3.91
C HIS A 88 7.41 9.84 4.49
N ALA A 89 7.73 11.12 4.31
CA ALA A 89 8.95 11.71 4.86
C ALA A 89 8.93 11.76 6.40
N ALA A 90 7.82 12.18 7.01
CA ALA A 90 7.68 12.22 8.47
C ALA A 90 7.80 10.82 9.10
N LEU A 91 7.20 9.81 8.47
CA LEU A 91 7.37 8.40 8.88
C LEU A 91 8.83 7.96 8.76
N GLY A 92 9.50 8.28 7.65
CA GLY A 92 10.91 7.95 7.45
C GLY A 92 11.82 8.55 8.53
N LEU A 93 11.57 9.79 8.95
CA LEU A 93 12.29 10.44 10.05
C LEU A 93 12.05 9.71 11.39
N ALA A 94 10.79 9.46 11.75
CA ALA A 94 10.44 8.77 12.98
C ALA A 94 11.04 7.35 13.05
N LEU A 95 11.05 6.62 11.93
CA LEU A 95 11.68 5.31 11.81
C LEU A 95 13.19 5.38 11.95
N GLY A 96 13.82 6.37 11.33
CA GLY A 96 15.27 6.63 11.43
C GLY A 96 15.73 6.93 12.87
N GLU A 97 14.95 7.71 13.62
CA GLU A 97 15.20 8.00 15.05
C GLU A 97 15.14 6.74 15.94
N LEU A 98 14.36 5.75 15.52
CA LEU A 98 14.25 4.45 16.20
C LEU A 98 15.28 3.42 15.67
N GLY A 99 16.15 3.81 14.72
CA GLY A 99 17.10 2.89 14.10
C GLY A 99 16.47 1.84 13.18
N VAL A 100 15.18 1.98 12.84
CA VAL A 100 14.48 1.08 11.91
C VAL A 100 14.93 1.39 10.49
N ARG A 101 15.47 0.39 9.80
CA ARG A 101 15.89 0.54 8.41
C ARG A 101 14.69 0.59 7.49
N THR A 102 14.64 1.59 6.64
CA THR A 102 13.65 1.73 5.57
C THR A 102 14.26 1.50 4.20
N ASP A 103 13.42 1.26 3.21
CA ASP A 103 13.85 1.16 1.82
C ASP A 103 14.42 2.49 1.34
N ILE A 104 15.61 2.45 0.75
CA ILE A 104 16.31 3.63 0.20
C ILE A 104 15.89 3.97 -1.23
N ARG A 105 15.10 3.11 -1.87
CA ARG A 105 14.60 3.36 -3.23
C ARG A 105 13.61 4.52 -3.22
N PRO A 106 13.51 5.26 -4.35
CA PRO A 106 12.48 6.29 -4.47
C PRO A 106 11.09 5.75 -4.16
N PHE A 107 10.34 6.49 -3.35
CA PHE A 107 8.97 6.12 -3.00
C PHE A 107 8.08 6.11 -4.25
N ARG A 108 7.51 4.97 -4.54
CA ARG A 108 6.61 4.75 -5.67
C ARG A 108 5.30 4.16 -5.16
N PRO A 109 4.33 5.00 -4.80
CA PRO A 109 3.06 4.54 -4.23
C PRO A 109 2.29 3.67 -5.23
N HIS A 110 1.79 2.53 -4.77
CA HIS A 110 1.04 1.60 -5.61
C HIS A 110 0.20 0.65 -4.75
N VAL A 111 -0.81 0.07 -5.35
CA VAL A 111 -1.52 -1.10 -4.82
C VAL A 111 -1.20 -2.30 -5.69
N THR A 112 -0.67 -3.36 -5.10
CA THR A 112 -0.44 -4.63 -5.82
C THR A 112 -1.78 -5.35 -6.00
N LEU A 113 -2.13 -5.64 -7.26
CA LEU A 113 -3.36 -6.35 -7.62
C LEU A 113 -3.13 -7.86 -7.78
N ALA A 114 -1.99 -8.26 -8.36
CA ALA A 114 -1.61 -9.65 -8.51
C ALA A 114 -0.10 -9.84 -8.58
N ARG A 115 0.36 -11.06 -8.34
CA ARG A 115 1.72 -11.52 -8.56
C ARG A 115 1.74 -12.63 -9.60
N HIS A 116 2.91 -12.95 -10.16
CA HIS A 116 3.08 -13.96 -11.21
C HIS A 116 2.20 -13.70 -12.45
N ALA A 117 1.99 -12.43 -12.77
CA ALA A 117 1.11 -11.97 -13.84
C ALA A 117 1.86 -11.59 -15.14
N GLN A 118 3.01 -12.22 -15.42
CA GLN A 118 3.91 -11.86 -16.54
C GLN A 118 3.22 -11.83 -17.92
N ALA A 119 2.25 -12.70 -18.12
CA ALA A 119 1.55 -12.82 -19.41
C ALA A 119 0.21 -12.06 -19.44
N THR A 120 -0.06 -11.22 -18.46
CA THR A 120 -1.31 -10.43 -18.47
C THR A 120 -1.23 -9.28 -19.44
N SER A 121 -2.36 -8.95 -20.05
CA SER A 121 -2.53 -7.71 -20.81
C SER A 121 -3.06 -6.61 -19.91
N LEU A 122 -2.47 -5.43 -20.02
CA LEU A 122 -2.99 -4.25 -19.31
C LEU A 122 -4.39 -3.90 -19.83
N PRO A 123 -5.33 -3.50 -18.95
CA PRO A 123 -6.59 -2.97 -19.41
C PRO A 123 -6.35 -1.72 -20.29
N PRO A 124 -7.11 -1.53 -21.39
CA PRO A 124 -6.88 -0.45 -22.35
C PRO A 124 -7.07 0.94 -21.72
N GLU A 125 -7.95 1.03 -20.73
CA GLU A 125 -8.16 2.23 -19.94
C GLU A 125 -7.90 1.90 -18.48
N GLY A 126 -7.04 2.68 -17.82
CA GLY A 126 -6.84 2.59 -16.39
C GLY A 126 -8.09 3.07 -15.64
N PRO A 127 -8.40 2.48 -14.46
CA PRO A 127 -9.51 2.96 -13.66
C PRO A 127 -9.17 4.37 -13.16
N CYS A 128 -9.99 5.36 -13.51
CA CYS A 128 -9.82 6.74 -13.06
C CYS A 128 -10.77 7.02 -11.89
N TRP A 129 -10.22 7.13 -10.69
CA TRP A 129 -11.00 7.45 -9.49
C TRP A 129 -10.13 8.05 -8.38
N ALA A 130 -10.79 8.81 -7.50
CA ALA A 130 -10.17 9.47 -6.37
C ALA A 130 -10.38 8.68 -5.07
N TRP A 131 -9.31 8.57 -4.27
CA TRP A 131 -9.34 8.04 -2.91
C TRP A 131 -9.01 9.14 -1.91
N PRO A 132 -10.01 9.69 -1.18
CA PRO A 132 -9.77 10.56 -0.06
C PRO A 132 -9.09 9.80 1.08
N VAL A 133 -7.85 10.17 1.39
CA VAL A 133 -7.06 9.53 2.45
C VAL A 133 -7.18 10.34 3.72
N ASN A 134 -7.79 9.73 4.75
CA ASN A 134 -8.05 10.34 6.05
C ASN A 134 -7.18 9.74 7.17
N GLY A 135 -6.36 8.74 6.84
CA GLY A 135 -5.53 8.08 7.83
C GLY A 135 -4.66 6.98 7.25
N TYR A 136 -3.86 6.38 8.11
CA TYR A 136 -3.02 5.23 7.80
C TYR A 136 -3.01 4.25 8.98
N ALA A 137 -2.41 3.10 8.80
CA ALA A 137 -2.36 2.09 9.85
C ALA A 137 -0.97 1.47 9.97
N LEU A 138 -0.59 1.12 11.20
CA LEU A 138 0.46 0.17 11.47
C LEU A 138 -0.16 -1.23 11.43
N VAL A 139 0.41 -2.12 10.62
CA VAL A 139 -0.08 -3.48 10.46
C VAL A 139 1.04 -4.49 10.66
N GLN A 140 0.67 -5.64 11.18
CA GLN A 140 1.55 -6.80 11.31
C GLN A 140 1.12 -7.88 10.33
N SER A 141 2.05 -8.38 9.51
CA SER A 141 1.80 -9.57 8.72
C SER A 141 1.95 -10.81 9.61
N VAL A 142 0.92 -11.62 9.65
CA VAL A 142 0.92 -12.90 10.36
C VAL A 142 1.05 -14.02 9.34
N SER A 143 2.17 -14.74 9.40
CA SER A 143 2.44 -15.88 8.53
C SER A 143 1.47 -17.01 8.83
N GLY A 144 1.02 -17.70 7.78
CA GLY A 144 0.12 -18.86 7.88
C GLY A 144 -0.77 -18.96 6.64
N PRO A 145 -1.44 -20.10 6.41
CA PRO A 145 -2.50 -20.23 5.43
C PRO A 145 -3.89 -19.90 6.06
N PRO A 146 -4.55 -18.77 5.74
CA PRO A 146 -4.08 -17.69 4.86
C PRO A 146 -3.17 -16.69 5.57
N LEU A 147 -2.23 -16.07 4.82
CA LEU A 147 -1.54 -14.87 5.28
C LEU A 147 -2.56 -13.77 5.57
N ARG A 148 -2.48 -13.15 6.74
CA ARG A 148 -3.36 -12.03 7.12
C ARG A 148 -2.57 -10.82 7.60
N TYR A 149 -3.23 -9.68 7.66
CA TYR A 149 -2.71 -8.45 8.22
C TYR A 149 -3.53 -8.06 9.44
N ASP A 150 -2.89 -8.07 10.61
CA ASP A 150 -3.49 -7.61 11.85
C ASP A 150 -3.18 -6.12 12.06
N VAL A 151 -4.21 -5.31 12.24
CA VAL A 151 -4.04 -3.87 12.46
C VAL A 151 -3.65 -3.64 13.92
N LEU A 152 -2.45 -3.11 14.14
CA LEU A 152 -1.94 -2.79 15.46
C LEU A 152 -2.37 -1.38 15.93
N GLN A 153 -2.51 -0.44 14.99
CA GLN A 153 -2.90 0.92 15.29
C GLN A 153 -3.42 1.64 14.06
N HIS A 154 -4.50 2.41 14.22
CA HIS A 154 -4.98 3.37 13.23
C HIS A 154 -4.58 4.78 13.64
N LEU A 155 -4.18 5.59 12.66
CA LEU A 155 -3.85 7.01 12.81
C LEU A 155 -4.58 7.81 11.73
N GLY A 156 -5.22 8.88 12.14
CA GLY A 156 -6.08 9.70 11.30
C GLY A 156 -7.49 9.80 11.89
N ARG A 157 -8.41 10.30 11.09
CA ARG A 157 -9.82 10.52 11.47
C ARG A 157 -10.71 9.35 11.02
#